data_2f002fd2046f985b8686980025292a9d
#
_entry.id   2f002fd2046f985b8686980025292a9d
#
_cell.length_a   1.000
_cell.length_b   1.000
_cell.length_c   1.000
_cell.angle_alpha   90.00
_cell.angle_beta   90.00
_cell.angle_gamma   90.00
#
_symmetry.space_group_name_H-M   'P 1'
#
loop_
_entity.id
_entity.type
_entity.pdbx_description
1 polymer ?
#
loop_
_entity_poly.entity_id
_entity_poly.type
_entity_poly.pdbx_seq_one_letter_code
_entity_poly.pdbx_strand_id
1 'polypeptide(L)'
;MSLICGFDEAGRGPLAGPVTAGCVILPNDFPVEILNDSKKLSEKKRVAAEQVIMEKACWGLGIVDHETIDQMNILRASMYAMSIAYQMMRAKLPDWLRSQKISFDENNLDGMISAITDGTSCPEVPCECRCEPKADGKYPEVMAASIIAKVERDKMMVEFDKLYPEYGYAKHKGYPTAAHIAICREIGMSPIQRKTFKF
;
A
#
# COMPACT_ATOMS: atom_id res chain seq x y z
N MET A 1 1.54 20.58 -16.96
CA MET A 1 1.28 19.13 -17.06
C MET A 1 0.99 18.66 -15.64
N SER A 2 -0.10 17.96 -15.41
CA SER A 2 -0.41 17.41 -14.08
C SER A 2 -0.04 15.93 -14.06
N LEU A 3 0.67 15.50 -13.02
CA LEU A 3 1.06 14.12 -12.76
C LEU A 3 -0.05 13.47 -11.90
N ILE A 4 -0.61 12.37 -12.36
CA ILE A 4 -1.59 11.64 -11.55
C ILE A 4 -0.83 10.71 -10.61
N CYS A 5 -1.16 10.81 -9.31
CA CYS A 5 -0.62 9.96 -8.27
C CYS A 5 -1.74 9.11 -7.66
N GLY A 6 -1.59 7.80 -7.65
CA GLY A 6 -2.55 6.87 -7.05
C GLY A 6 -2.14 6.42 -5.66
N PHE A 7 -3.11 6.32 -4.75
CA PHE A 7 -2.97 5.73 -3.41
C PHE A 7 -3.91 4.55 -3.21
N ASP A 8 -3.43 3.52 -2.58
CA ASP A 8 -4.25 2.44 -2.00
C ASP A 8 -3.50 1.77 -0.84
N GLU A 9 -4.23 1.08 0.03
CA GLU A 9 -3.67 0.38 1.18
C GLU A 9 -3.97 -1.12 1.17
N ALA A 10 -3.14 -1.87 1.90
CA ALA A 10 -3.37 -3.27 2.21
C ALA A 10 -3.20 -3.54 3.70
N GLY A 11 -4.07 -4.38 4.26
CA GLY A 11 -3.93 -4.81 5.65
C GLY A 11 -4.83 -4.10 6.66
N ARG A 12 -5.96 -3.52 6.26
CA ARG A 12 -6.94 -2.94 7.21
C ARG A 12 -7.67 -3.99 8.03
N GLY A 13 -8.13 -5.08 7.40
CA GLY A 13 -8.92 -6.12 8.02
C GLY A 13 -8.19 -7.20 8.84
N PRO A 14 -6.89 -7.46 8.65
CA PRO A 14 -6.15 -8.44 9.46
C PRO A 14 -6.12 -8.11 10.95
N LEU A 15 -6.09 -9.17 11.79
CA LEU A 15 -5.93 -9.10 13.24
C LEU A 15 -4.47 -8.89 13.66
N ALA A 16 -3.51 -9.13 12.76
CA ALA A 16 -2.09 -9.08 13.04
C ALA A 16 -1.28 -8.45 11.90
N GLY A 17 -0.14 -7.88 12.26
CA GLY A 17 0.82 -7.29 11.34
C GLY A 17 0.48 -5.87 10.91
N PRO A 18 1.31 -5.27 10.03
CA PRO A 18 1.21 -3.86 9.65
C PRO A 18 0.03 -3.59 8.70
N VAL A 19 -0.31 -2.31 8.57
CA VAL A 19 -0.95 -1.76 7.38
C VAL A 19 0.13 -1.16 6.48
N THR A 20 0.01 -1.38 5.18
CA THR A 20 0.91 -0.84 4.16
C THR A 20 0.12 0.02 3.19
N ALA A 21 0.74 1.03 2.61
CA ALA A 21 0.14 1.85 1.56
C ALA A 21 1.14 2.08 0.42
N GLY A 22 0.65 2.05 -0.81
CA GLY A 22 1.38 2.43 -2.00
C GLY A 22 1.05 3.86 -2.43
N CYS A 23 2.03 4.52 -3.03
CA CYS A 23 1.89 5.80 -3.72
C CYS A 23 2.62 5.69 -5.06
N VAL A 24 1.92 5.85 -6.18
CA VAL A 24 2.48 5.56 -7.51
C VAL A 24 2.11 6.62 -8.54
N ILE A 25 3.12 7.07 -9.30
CA ILE A 25 2.96 7.84 -10.54
C ILE A 25 3.49 6.98 -11.68
N LEU A 26 2.68 6.76 -12.70
CA LEU A 26 3.05 5.94 -13.87
C LEU A 26 3.62 6.80 -15.00
N PRO A 27 4.60 6.32 -15.78
CA PRO A 27 4.98 6.98 -17.02
C PRO A 27 3.91 6.78 -18.10
N ASN A 28 3.89 7.66 -19.11
CA ASN A 28 2.88 7.63 -20.17
C ASN A 28 2.87 6.33 -21.01
N ASP A 29 4.00 5.64 -21.08
CA ASP A 29 4.19 4.39 -21.83
C ASP A 29 4.08 3.14 -20.95
N PHE A 30 3.49 3.28 -19.75
CA PHE A 30 3.33 2.13 -18.86
C PHE A 30 2.36 1.09 -19.45
N PRO A 31 2.69 -0.21 -19.41
CA PRO A 31 1.84 -1.29 -19.92
C PRO A 31 0.65 -1.54 -18.96
N VAL A 32 -0.38 -0.69 -19.04
CA VAL A 32 -1.53 -0.69 -18.11
C VAL A 32 -2.34 -1.99 -18.13
N GLU A 33 -2.23 -2.79 -19.18
CA GLU A 33 -2.91 -4.08 -19.33
C GLU A 33 -2.45 -5.14 -18.32
N ILE A 34 -1.29 -4.95 -17.68
CA ILE A 34 -0.81 -5.84 -16.62
C ILE A 34 -1.45 -5.52 -15.27
N LEU A 35 -2.11 -4.36 -15.15
CA LEU A 35 -2.73 -3.88 -13.92
C LEU A 35 -4.19 -4.36 -13.81
N ASN A 36 -4.61 -4.57 -12.59
CA ASN A 36 -6.02 -4.76 -12.19
C ASN A 36 -6.12 -4.55 -10.68
N ASP A 37 -7.34 -4.49 -10.14
CA ASP A 37 -7.57 -4.65 -8.71
C ASP A 37 -6.74 -5.84 -8.17
N SER A 38 -5.90 -5.57 -7.18
CA SER A 38 -4.93 -6.56 -6.69
C SER A 38 -5.57 -7.87 -6.20
N LYS A 39 -6.84 -7.81 -5.78
CA LYS A 39 -7.63 -8.97 -5.33
C LYS A 39 -8.07 -9.87 -6.49
N LYS A 40 -8.16 -9.31 -7.73
CA LYS A 40 -8.52 -10.05 -8.95
C LYS A 40 -7.33 -10.71 -9.63
N LEU A 41 -6.11 -10.27 -9.31
CA LEU A 41 -4.89 -10.87 -9.83
C LEU A 41 -4.47 -12.09 -8.98
N SER A 42 -3.97 -13.14 -9.64
CA SER A 42 -3.26 -14.20 -8.92
C SER A 42 -1.97 -13.66 -8.28
N GLU A 43 -1.48 -14.32 -7.23
CA GLU A 43 -0.23 -13.91 -6.55
C GLU A 43 0.93 -13.78 -7.55
N LYS A 44 1.11 -14.76 -8.45
CA LYS A 44 2.15 -14.74 -9.48
C LYS A 44 2.04 -13.53 -10.40
N LYS A 45 0.81 -13.16 -10.82
CA LYS A 45 0.59 -11.98 -11.68
C LYS A 45 0.85 -10.68 -10.91
N ARG A 46 0.45 -10.61 -9.62
CA ARG A 46 0.74 -9.43 -8.78
C ARG A 46 2.24 -9.20 -8.63
N VAL A 47 3.01 -10.25 -8.30
CA VAL A 47 4.47 -10.15 -8.14
C VAL A 47 5.14 -9.73 -9.45
N ALA A 48 4.69 -10.27 -10.59
CA ALA A 48 5.21 -9.87 -11.89
C ALA A 48 4.89 -8.40 -12.22
N ALA A 49 3.66 -7.94 -11.93
CA ALA A 49 3.27 -6.55 -12.13
C ALA A 49 4.03 -5.60 -11.19
N GLU A 50 4.23 -5.99 -9.92
CA GLU A 50 5.03 -5.22 -8.96
C GLU A 50 6.45 -4.95 -9.49
N GLN A 51 7.13 -5.96 -10.05
CA GLN A 51 8.47 -5.79 -10.61
C GLN A 51 8.50 -4.71 -11.71
N VAL A 52 7.52 -4.73 -12.62
CA VAL A 52 7.42 -3.73 -13.68
C VAL A 52 7.10 -2.34 -13.12
N ILE A 53 6.22 -2.25 -12.09
CA ILE A 53 5.92 -0.99 -11.43
C ILE A 53 7.18 -0.42 -10.77
N MET A 54 7.92 -1.23 -10.01
CA MET A 54 9.15 -0.82 -9.32
C MET A 54 10.24 -0.35 -10.28
N GLU A 55 10.33 -0.95 -11.47
CA GLU A 55 11.31 -0.60 -12.51
C GLU A 55 10.96 0.70 -13.23
N LYS A 56 9.68 0.92 -13.56
CA LYS A 56 9.26 2.00 -14.47
C LYS A 56 8.64 3.20 -13.78
N ALA A 57 7.90 3.00 -12.71
CA ALA A 57 7.11 4.03 -12.06
C ALA A 57 7.91 4.82 -11.01
N CYS A 58 7.43 6.03 -10.68
CA CYS A 58 7.82 6.70 -9.46
C CYS A 58 6.91 6.22 -8.32
N TRP A 59 7.46 5.52 -7.34
CA TRP A 59 6.66 4.88 -6.30
C TRP A 59 7.25 5.03 -4.91
N GLY A 60 6.37 4.97 -3.91
CA GLY A 60 6.71 4.90 -2.51
C GLY A 60 5.86 3.87 -1.77
N LEU A 61 6.38 3.36 -0.67
CA LEU A 61 5.70 2.43 0.23
C LEU A 61 5.72 3.00 1.64
N GLY A 62 4.56 3.12 2.25
CA GLY A 62 4.41 3.46 3.66
C GLY A 62 4.00 2.23 4.46
N ILE A 63 4.58 2.09 5.64
CA ILE A 63 4.34 0.96 6.54
C ILE A 63 4.04 1.53 7.92
N VAL A 64 2.95 1.06 8.53
CA VAL A 64 2.60 1.38 9.92
C VAL A 64 2.37 0.08 10.66
N ASP A 65 3.08 -0.11 11.76
CA ASP A 65 3.05 -1.34 12.53
C ASP A 65 1.78 -1.50 13.37
N HIS A 66 1.63 -2.69 13.97
CA HIS A 66 0.48 -3.04 14.77
C HIS A 66 0.34 -2.22 16.06
N GLU A 67 1.45 -1.78 16.66
CA GLU A 67 1.43 -0.97 17.88
C GLU A 67 0.91 0.44 17.59
N THR A 68 1.38 1.04 16.50
CA THR A 68 0.90 2.35 16.03
C THR A 68 -0.57 2.28 15.60
N ILE A 69 -0.99 1.17 14.94
CA ILE A 69 -2.41 0.94 14.62
C ILE A 69 -3.27 0.95 15.88
N ASP A 70 -2.83 0.28 16.95
CA ASP A 70 -3.55 0.23 18.22
C ASP A 70 -3.66 1.61 18.90
N GLN A 71 -2.66 2.48 18.71
CA GLN A 71 -2.65 3.83 19.28
C GLN A 71 -3.58 4.80 18.54
N MET A 72 -3.61 4.76 17.20
CA MET A 72 -4.31 5.79 16.41
C MET A 72 -5.59 5.31 15.71
N ASN A 73 -5.92 4.04 15.72
CA ASN A 73 -6.90 3.28 14.95
C ASN A 73 -6.49 3.04 13.49
N ILE A 74 -7.16 2.04 12.88
CA ILE A 74 -6.79 1.58 11.52
C ILE A 74 -7.03 2.60 10.41
N LEU A 75 -8.05 3.46 10.52
CA LEU A 75 -8.31 4.48 9.50
C LEU A 75 -7.17 5.51 9.48
N ARG A 76 -6.83 6.05 10.65
CA ARG A 76 -5.72 7.02 10.78
C ARG A 76 -4.39 6.39 10.41
N ALA A 77 -4.15 5.15 10.80
CA ALA A 77 -2.94 4.41 10.45
C ALA A 77 -2.82 4.20 8.93
N SER A 78 -3.93 3.91 8.22
CA SER A 78 -3.94 3.83 6.75
C SER A 78 -3.59 5.17 6.10
N MET A 79 -4.19 6.26 6.55
CA MET A 79 -3.89 7.60 6.04
C MET A 79 -2.44 8.00 6.33
N TYR A 80 -1.94 7.69 7.52
CA TYR A 80 -0.55 7.94 7.88
C TYR A 80 0.43 7.12 7.03
N ALA A 81 0.12 5.84 6.76
CA ALA A 81 0.90 5.03 5.83
C ALA A 81 0.93 5.64 4.41
N MET A 82 -0.19 6.17 3.92
CA MET A 82 -0.25 6.87 2.62
C MET A 82 0.61 8.14 2.62
N SER A 83 0.60 8.92 3.71
CA SER A 83 1.47 10.12 3.84
C SER A 83 2.96 9.73 3.82
N ILE A 84 3.35 8.64 4.48
CA ILE A 84 4.72 8.09 4.41
C ILE A 84 5.05 7.64 2.98
N ALA A 85 4.13 6.92 2.32
CA ALA A 85 4.32 6.49 0.94
C ALA A 85 4.53 7.68 -0.01
N TYR A 86 3.75 8.75 0.18
CA TYR A 86 3.93 9.99 -0.57
C TYR A 86 5.33 10.59 -0.40
N GLN A 87 5.81 10.72 0.83
CA GLN A 87 7.14 11.25 1.12
C GLN A 87 8.24 10.42 0.45
N MET A 88 8.11 9.09 0.49
CA MET A 88 9.05 8.16 -0.16
C MET A 88 9.04 8.29 -1.69
N MET A 89 7.87 8.39 -2.31
CA MET A 89 7.71 8.64 -3.74
C MET A 89 8.24 10.03 -4.11
N ARG A 90 7.88 11.05 -3.34
CA ARG A 90 8.24 12.44 -3.56
C ARG A 90 9.76 12.67 -3.54
N ALA A 91 10.48 11.95 -2.68
CA ALA A 91 11.93 12.00 -2.61
C ALA A 91 12.62 11.48 -3.90
N LYS A 92 12.00 10.55 -4.60
CA LYS A 92 12.51 9.98 -5.87
C LYS A 92 12.07 10.77 -7.10
N LEU A 93 11.01 11.59 -6.97
CA LEU A 93 10.33 12.22 -8.09
C LEU A 93 11.24 13.08 -8.98
N PRO A 94 12.17 13.94 -8.47
CA PRO A 94 13.04 14.74 -9.32
C PRO A 94 13.89 13.91 -10.28
N ASP A 95 14.52 12.85 -9.78
CA ASP A 95 15.38 11.99 -10.58
C ASP A 95 14.56 11.16 -11.59
N TRP A 96 13.39 10.70 -11.17
CA TRP A 96 12.47 10.01 -12.07
C TRP A 96 11.99 10.94 -13.21
N LEU A 97 11.62 12.19 -12.92
CA LEU A 97 11.20 13.17 -13.94
C LEU A 97 12.33 13.45 -14.93
N ARG A 98 13.58 13.58 -14.45
CA ARG A 98 14.76 13.74 -15.33
C ARG A 98 14.92 12.52 -16.24
N SER A 99 14.75 11.30 -15.71
CA SER A 99 14.83 10.07 -16.52
C SER A 99 13.74 10.00 -17.59
N GLN A 100 12.55 10.52 -17.30
CA GLN A 100 11.41 10.62 -18.23
C GLN A 100 11.52 11.83 -19.19
N LYS A 101 12.56 12.66 -19.07
CA LYS A 101 12.75 13.92 -19.84
C LYS A 101 11.58 14.89 -19.69
N ILE A 102 10.94 14.92 -18.52
CA ILE A 102 9.85 15.83 -18.17
C ILE A 102 10.45 17.06 -17.52
N SER A 103 10.13 18.25 -18.04
CA SER A 103 10.50 19.53 -17.42
C SER A 103 9.64 19.80 -16.20
N PHE A 104 10.26 20.25 -15.11
CA PHE A 104 9.58 20.54 -13.85
C PHE A 104 10.22 21.71 -13.12
N ASP A 105 9.46 22.33 -12.21
CA ASP A 105 9.96 23.33 -11.27
C ASP A 105 10.27 22.63 -9.93
N GLU A 106 11.55 22.63 -9.54
CA GLU A 106 12.00 22.00 -8.29
C GLU A 106 11.35 22.61 -7.05
N ASN A 107 10.94 23.88 -7.13
CA ASN A 107 10.29 24.60 -6.03
C ASN A 107 8.77 24.34 -5.95
N ASN A 108 8.17 23.72 -6.97
CA ASN A 108 6.71 23.50 -7.04
C ASN A 108 6.35 22.08 -7.50
N LEU A 109 7.08 21.07 -7.05
CA LEU A 109 6.81 19.68 -7.43
C LEU A 109 5.43 19.20 -6.94
N ASP A 110 5.04 19.58 -5.74
CA ASP A 110 3.75 19.16 -5.18
C ASP A 110 2.57 19.80 -5.93
N GLY A 111 2.72 21.02 -6.45
CA GLY A 111 1.74 21.65 -7.30
C GLY A 111 1.56 21.02 -8.68
N MET A 112 2.47 20.13 -9.09
CA MET A 112 2.34 19.35 -10.32
C MET A 112 1.58 18.04 -10.13
N ILE A 113 1.29 17.64 -8.89
CA ILE A 113 0.68 16.35 -8.54
C ILE A 113 -0.81 16.54 -8.25
N SER A 114 -1.63 15.69 -8.88
CA SER A 114 -3.04 15.49 -8.52
C SER A 114 -3.22 14.06 -8.04
N ALA A 115 -3.52 13.88 -6.76
CA ALA A 115 -3.61 12.58 -6.13
C ALA A 115 -5.04 12.02 -6.14
N ILE A 116 -5.16 10.71 -6.26
CA ILE A 116 -6.41 9.95 -6.16
C ILE A 116 -6.20 8.83 -5.16
N THR A 117 -7.08 8.76 -4.15
CA THR A 117 -7.07 7.70 -3.13
C THR A 117 -8.28 6.79 -3.30
N ASP A 118 -8.08 5.47 -3.19
CA ASP A 118 -9.22 4.57 -3.02
C ASP A 118 -9.89 4.78 -1.66
N GLY A 119 -11.23 4.85 -1.66
CA GLY A 119 -12.02 5.00 -0.44
C GLY A 119 -12.66 6.36 -0.26
N THR A 120 -12.93 6.74 1.00
CA THR A 120 -13.70 7.93 1.38
C THR A 120 -12.89 8.95 2.18
N SER A 121 -11.61 8.71 2.38
CA SER A 121 -10.72 9.58 3.16
C SER A 121 -9.42 9.80 2.43
N CYS A 122 -8.93 11.03 2.43
CA CYS A 122 -7.67 11.41 1.82
C CYS A 122 -6.56 11.52 2.88
N PRO A 123 -5.31 11.11 2.54
CA PRO A 123 -4.15 11.34 3.40
C PRO A 123 -3.81 12.83 3.50
N GLU A 124 -3.08 13.20 4.55
CA GLU A 124 -2.45 14.52 4.65
C GLU A 124 -1.20 14.56 3.77
N VAL A 125 -1.32 15.23 2.63
CA VAL A 125 -0.25 15.42 1.64
C VAL A 125 -0.27 16.85 1.11
N PRO A 126 0.86 17.42 0.68
CA PRO A 126 0.93 18.81 0.23
C PRO A 126 0.37 19.06 -1.17
N CYS A 127 -0.05 18.04 -1.90
CA CYS A 127 -0.70 18.15 -3.20
C CYS A 127 -2.23 18.07 -3.10
N GLU A 128 -2.92 18.47 -4.17
CA GLU A 128 -4.36 18.25 -4.28
C GLU A 128 -4.65 16.74 -4.25
N CYS A 129 -5.52 16.31 -3.33
CA CYS A 129 -5.92 14.92 -3.19
C CYS A 129 -7.44 14.78 -3.15
N ARG A 130 -7.97 13.90 -3.98
CA ARG A 130 -9.39 13.50 -3.96
C ARG A 130 -9.53 12.02 -3.60
N CYS A 131 -10.56 11.69 -2.87
CA CYS A 131 -10.91 10.31 -2.56
C CYS A 131 -12.09 9.85 -3.43
N GLU A 132 -12.00 8.63 -3.95
CA GLU A 132 -13.03 8.05 -4.80
C GLU A 132 -13.19 6.56 -4.46
N PRO A 133 -14.38 6.10 -4.03
CA PRO A 133 -14.63 4.70 -3.75
C PRO A 133 -14.45 3.81 -5.00
N LYS A 134 -13.73 2.70 -4.84
CA LYS A 134 -13.38 1.75 -5.92
C LYS A 134 -12.50 2.36 -7.00
N ALA A 135 -11.63 3.27 -6.64
CA ALA A 135 -10.63 3.84 -7.53
C ALA A 135 -9.60 2.78 -7.99
N ASP A 136 -9.37 1.75 -7.16
CA ASP A 136 -8.56 0.56 -7.47
C ASP A 136 -9.09 -0.28 -8.67
N GLY A 137 -10.30 -0.01 -9.12
CA GLY A 137 -10.88 -0.60 -10.33
C GLY A 137 -10.97 0.34 -11.53
N LYS A 138 -10.52 1.60 -11.40
CA LYS A 138 -10.72 2.65 -12.42
C LYS A 138 -9.42 3.32 -12.88
N TYR A 139 -8.50 3.59 -11.95
CA TYR A 139 -7.29 4.37 -12.20
C TYR A 139 -6.06 3.47 -12.17
N PRO A 140 -5.28 3.43 -13.25
CA PRO A 140 -4.06 2.60 -13.32
C PRO A 140 -3.08 2.89 -12.18
N GLU A 141 -2.91 4.17 -11.78
CA GLU A 141 -2.03 4.57 -10.69
C GLU A 141 -2.47 3.99 -9.35
N VAL A 142 -3.79 3.93 -9.10
CA VAL A 142 -4.37 3.35 -7.89
C VAL A 142 -4.26 1.83 -7.91
N MET A 143 -4.48 1.19 -9.08
CA MET A 143 -4.24 -0.25 -9.25
C MET A 143 -2.78 -0.61 -8.95
N ALA A 144 -1.82 0.19 -9.45
CA ALA A 144 -0.40 0.00 -9.19
C ALA A 144 -0.06 0.17 -7.71
N ALA A 145 -0.63 1.19 -7.04
CA ALA A 145 -0.49 1.41 -5.60
C ALA A 145 -1.02 0.23 -4.78
N SER A 146 -2.20 -0.30 -5.16
CA SER A 146 -2.81 -1.50 -4.56
C SER A 146 -1.89 -2.73 -4.67
N ILE A 147 -1.27 -2.93 -5.83
CA ILE A 147 -0.35 -4.06 -6.07
C ILE A 147 0.89 -3.92 -5.18
N ILE A 148 1.55 -2.76 -5.15
CA ILE A 148 2.71 -2.50 -4.29
C ILE A 148 2.36 -2.75 -2.82
N ALA A 149 1.29 -2.12 -2.33
CA ALA A 149 0.87 -2.29 -0.94
C ALA A 149 0.61 -3.76 -0.59
N LYS A 150 -0.11 -4.48 -1.46
CA LYS A 150 -0.50 -5.87 -1.22
C LYS A 150 0.69 -6.83 -1.26
N VAL A 151 1.55 -6.72 -2.27
CA VAL A 151 2.68 -7.67 -2.42
C VAL A 151 3.69 -7.46 -1.30
N GLU A 152 4.06 -6.22 -1.00
CA GLU A 152 5.02 -5.92 0.07
C GLU A 152 4.49 -6.36 1.44
N ARG A 153 3.18 -6.12 1.73
CA ARG A 153 2.59 -6.62 2.96
C ARG A 153 2.62 -8.14 3.05
N ASP A 154 2.27 -8.83 1.96
CA ASP A 154 2.25 -10.30 1.95
C ASP A 154 3.65 -10.88 2.17
N LYS A 155 4.72 -10.26 1.61
CA LYS A 155 6.12 -10.61 1.89
C LYS A 155 6.45 -10.47 3.39
N MET A 156 6.07 -9.34 4.01
CA MET A 156 6.26 -9.14 5.46
C MET A 156 5.55 -10.22 6.29
N MET A 157 4.33 -10.60 5.92
CA MET A 157 3.59 -11.63 6.65
C MET A 157 4.23 -13.03 6.49
N VAL A 158 4.92 -13.29 5.38
CA VAL A 158 5.73 -14.51 5.22
C VAL A 158 6.98 -14.49 6.12
N GLU A 159 7.63 -13.32 6.26
CA GLU A 159 8.75 -13.19 7.20
C GLU A 159 8.29 -13.33 8.67
N PHE A 160 7.14 -12.78 9.04
CA PHE A 160 6.55 -13.01 10.36
C PHE A 160 6.17 -14.47 10.61
N ASP A 161 5.79 -15.22 9.58
CA ASP A 161 5.54 -16.66 9.69
C ASP A 161 6.80 -17.44 10.09
N LYS A 162 7.97 -17.03 9.60
CA LYS A 162 9.25 -17.64 9.99
C LYS A 162 9.61 -17.38 11.46
N LEU A 163 9.18 -16.21 11.99
CA LEU A 163 9.43 -15.82 13.39
C LEU A 163 8.40 -16.44 14.35
N TYR A 164 7.17 -16.65 13.87
CA TYR A 164 6.03 -17.15 14.65
C TYR A 164 5.30 -18.24 13.87
N PRO A 165 5.96 -19.39 13.59
CA PRO A 165 5.42 -20.40 12.68
C PRO A 165 4.12 -21.05 13.17
N GLU A 166 3.88 -21.04 14.48
CA GLU A 166 2.67 -21.60 15.11
C GLU A 166 1.39 -20.86 14.70
N TYR A 167 1.50 -19.57 14.28
CA TYR A 167 0.33 -18.77 13.90
C TYR A 167 -0.09 -18.94 12.44
N GLY A 168 0.80 -19.40 11.53
CA GLY A 168 0.49 -19.69 10.12
C GLY A 168 0.25 -18.44 9.26
N TYR A 169 0.98 -17.37 9.50
CA TYR A 169 0.84 -16.08 8.80
C TYR A 169 1.12 -16.13 7.30
N ALA A 170 1.99 -17.04 6.86
CA ALA A 170 2.24 -17.24 5.43
C ALA A 170 0.98 -17.64 4.66
N LYS A 171 0.02 -18.28 5.34
CA LYS A 171 -1.20 -18.81 4.74
C LYS A 171 -2.33 -17.77 4.68
N HIS A 172 -2.64 -17.17 5.82
CA HIS A 172 -3.79 -16.26 5.96
C HIS A 172 -3.42 -14.79 6.09
N LYS A 173 -2.13 -14.43 6.06
CA LYS A 173 -1.63 -13.06 6.09
C LYS A 173 -2.17 -12.20 7.26
N GLY A 174 -2.49 -12.86 8.39
CA GLY A 174 -3.05 -12.22 9.58
C GLY A 174 -4.57 -11.98 9.56
N TYR A 175 -5.29 -12.38 8.50
CA TYR A 175 -6.74 -12.25 8.42
C TYR A 175 -7.45 -13.15 9.44
N PRO A 176 -8.69 -12.78 9.89
CA PRO A 176 -9.47 -13.50 10.89
C PRO A 176 -10.07 -14.80 10.34
N THR A 177 -9.23 -15.70 9.86
CA THR A 177 -9.67 -17.04 9.47
C THR A 177 -9.98 -17.89 10.71
N ALA A 178 -10.80 -18.93 10.56
CA ALA A 178 -11.10 -19.84 11.67
C ALA A 178 -9.82 -20.44 12.29
N ALA A 179 -8.81 -20.78 11.45
CA ALA A 179 -7.51 -21.27 11.91
C ALA A 179 -6.73 -20.22 12.74
N HIS A 180 -6.68 -18.95 12.28
CA HIS A 180 -5.99 -17.90 13.01
C HIS A 180 -6.67 -17.62 14.36
N ILE A 181 -8.00 -17.56 14.37
CA ILE A 181 -8.77 -17.36 15.63
C ILE A 181 -8.58 -18.53 16.58
N ALA A 182 -8.61 -19.78 16.08
CA ALA A 182 -8.42 -20.97 16.90
C ALA A 182 -7.05 -20.97 17.60
N ILE A 183 -5.97 -20.71 16.85
CA ILE A 183 -4.63 -20.69 17.43
C ILE A 183 -4.45 -19.57 18.45
N CYS A 184 -5.02 -18.37 18.19
CA CYS A 184 -4.98 -17.28 19.16
C CYS A 184 -5.73 -17.61 20.46
N ARG A 185 -6.80 -18.43 20.39
CA ARG A 185 -7.51 -18.90 21.59
C ARG A 185 -6.76 -20.00 22.35
N GLU A 186 -6.02 -20.82 21.65
CA GLU A 186 -5.26 -21.95 22.20
C GLU A 186 -3.97 -21.51 22.90
N ILE A 187 -3.13 -20.74 22.20
CA ILE A 187 -1.79 -20.36 22.69
C ILE A 187 -1.64 -18.87 23.00
N GLY A 188 -2.70 -18.07 22.83
CA GLY A 188 -2.68 -16.62 23.05
C GLY A 188 -2.36 -15.82 21.80
N MET A 189 -2.30 -14.50 21.97
CA MET A 189 -1.99 -13.55 20.89
C MET A 189 -0.49 -13.52 20.63
N SER A 190 -0.12 -13.44 19.33
CA SER A 190 1.28 -13.25 18.95
C SER A 190 1.80 -11.84 19.27
N PRO A 191 3.13 -11.63 19.28
CA PRO A 191 3.71 -10.30 19.49
C PRO A 191 3.28 -9.25 18.45
N ILE A 192 2.86 -9.64 17.25
CA ILE A 192 2.41 -8.72 16.20
C ILE A 192 0.88 -8.57 16.12
N GLN A 193 0.16 -9.07 17.12
CA GLN A 193 -1.30 -8.98 17.16
C GLN A 193 -1.76 -7.56 17.47
N ARG A 194 -2.83 -7.12 16.79
CA ARG A 194 -3.49 -5.84 17.04
C ARG A 194 -4.45 -5.99 18.22
N LYS A 195 -4.08 -5.45 19.38
CA LYS A 195 -4.81 -5.66 20.64
C LYS A 195 -6.19 -5.00 20.67
N THR A 196 -6.40 -3.97 19.85
CA THR A 196 -7.69 -3.27 19.72
C THR A 196 -8.69 -3.95 18.82
N PHE A 197 -8.24 -4.96 18.03
CA PHE A 197 -9.11 -5.73 17.13
C PHE A 197 -9.76 -6.89 17.89
N LYS A 198 -11.08 -7.01 17.76
CA LYS A 198 -11.87 -8.08 18.42
C LYS A 198 -12.16 -9.22 17.44
N PHE A 199 -12.20 -10.46 17.95
CA PHE A 199 -12.57 -11.68 17.22
C PHE A 199 -13.13 -12.77 18.12
#